data_1a52885d3acd47c5cda6450c0984c7fc
#
_entry.id   1a52885d3acd47c5cda6450c0984c7fc
#
_cell.length_a   1.000
_cell.length_b   1.000
_cell.length_c   1.000
_cell.angle_alpha   90.00
_cell.angle_beta   90.00
_cell.angle_gamma   90.00
#
_symmetry.space_group_name_H-M   'P 1'
#
loop_
_entity.id
_entity.type
_entity.pdbx_description
1 polymer ?
#
loop_
_entity_poly.entity_id
_entity_poly.type
_entity_poly.pdbx_seq_one_letter_code
_entity_poly.pdbx_strand_id
1 'polypeptide(L)'
;MTVLENATKHFRAKISGNLKSIEVPEWETKIYFKDVITLKEQSKLVELATQGKTVEALVETLITKARNEDGTRMFQIADKVVFMNEVDPQVLIRVVGEMNTTELPKTEDVEKN
;
A
#
# COMPACT_ATOMS: atom_id res chain seq x y z
N MET A 1 20.35 13.56 -20.78
CA MET A 1 19.11 13.12 -20.14
C MET A 1 18.40 14.28 -19.49
N THR A 2 17.10 14.31 -19.61
CA THR A 2 16.31 15.34 -18.96
C THR A 2 16.04 14.98 -17.51
N VAL A 3 15.67 15.99 -16.74
CA VAL A 3 15.29 15.77 -15.35
C VAL A 3 14.13 14.81 -15.27
N LEU A 4 13.17 14.95 -16.19
CA LEU A 4 12.00 14.08 -16.20
C LEU A 4 12.39 12.62 -16.45
N GLU A 5 13.31 12.39 -17.37
CA GLU A 5 13.79 11.04 -17.64
C GLU A 5 14.48 10.46 -16.41
N ASN A 6 15.27 11.28 -15.72
CA ASN A 6 15.92 10.82 -14.51
C ASN A 6 14.93 10.50 -13.41
N ALA A 7 13.89 11.30 -13.29
CA ALA A 7 12.85 11.07 -12.29
C ALA A 7 12.09 9.77 -12.54
N THR A 8 11.72 9.51 -13.81
CA THR A 8 11.02 8.27 -14.13
C THR A 8 11.91 7.06 -13.93
N LYS A 9 13.19 7.20 -14.28
CA LYS A 9 14.14 6.11 -14.11
C LYS A 9 14.31 5.79 -12.62
N HIS A 10 14.39 6.81 -11.79
CA HIS A 10 14.51 6.63 -10.35
C HIS A 10 13.29 5.91 -9.79
N PHE A 11 12.11 6.32 -10.21
CA PHE A 11 10.87 5.71 -9.75
C PHE A 11 10.80 4.23 -10.15
N ARG A 12 11.14 3.93 -11.40
CA ARG A 12 11.13 2.54 -11.87
C ARG A 12 12.10 1.68 -11.07
N ALA A 13 13.25 2.23 -10.74
CA ALA A 13 14.23 1.48 -9.96
C ALA A 13 13.67 1.16 -8.58
N LYS A 14 12.93 2.08 -8.00
CA LYS A 14 12.35 1.85 -6.67
C LYS A 14 11.25 0.80 -6.70
N ILE A 15 10.36 0.85 -7.68
CA ILE A 15 9.26 -0.10 -7.72
C ILE A 15 9.69 -1.48 -8.17
N SER A 16 10.81 -1.58 -8.86
CA SER A 16 11.34 -2.88 -9.26
C SER A 16 12.27 -3.48 -8.22
N GLY A 17 12.46 -2.78 -7.11
CA GLY A 17 13.26 -3.31 -6.03
C GLY A 17 12.55 -4.41 -5.29
N ASN A 18 13.16 -4.85 -4.20
CA ASN A 18 12.61 -5.95 -3.44
C ASN A 18 11.26 -5.59 -2.84
N LEU A 19 10.31 -6.49 -3.02
CA LEU A 19 9.02 -6.36 -2.37
C LEU A 19 9.17 -6.68 -0.89
N LYS A 20 8.38 -5.99 -0.08
CA LYS A 20 8.26 -6.31 1.33
C LYS A 20 7.10 -7.26 1.50
N SER A 21 7.03 -7.92 2.65
CA SER A 21 5.99 -8.92 2.86
C SER A 21 5.42 -8.84 4.25
N ILE A 22 4.17 -9.28 4.39
CA ILE A 22 3.45 -9.34 5.64
C ILE A 22 2.78 -10.69 5.70
N GLU A 23 2.94 -11.41 6.82
CA GLU A 23 2.24 -12.66 6.99
C GLU A 23 0.83 -12.40 7.50
N VAL A 24 -0.14 -13.03 6.87
CA VAL A 24 -1.54 -12.90 7.24
C VAL A 24 -2.08 -14.30 7.48
N PRO A 25 -1.81 -14.87 8.66
CA PRO A 25 -2.25 -16.25 8.94
C PRO A 25 -3.76 -16.40 8.89
N GLU A 26 -4.50 -15.35 9.22
CA GLU A 26 -5.95 -15.39 9.15
C GLU A 26 -6.46 -15.64 7.74
N TRP A 27 -5.68 -15.24 6.74
CA TRP A 27 -6.02 -15.45 5.34
C TRP A 27 -5.16 -16.55 4.73
N GLU A 28 -4.41 -17.24 5.56
CA GLU A 28 -3.55 -18.37 5.12
C GLU A 28 -2.64 -17.99 3.99
N THR A 29 -2.06 -16.79 4.08
CA THR A 29 -1.22 -16.30 3.00
C THR A 29 -0.18 -15.33 3.51
N LYS A 30 0.74 -14.99 2.61
CA LYS A 30 1.69 -13.93 2.81
C LYS A 30 1.43 -12.93 1.70
N ILE A 31 1.30 -11.66 2.07
CA ILE A 31 1.07 -10.60 1.10
C ILE A 31 2.36 -9.86 0.87
N TYR A 32 2.78 -9.81 -0.38
CA TYR A 32 3.89 -8.96 -0.77
C TYR A 32 3.32 -7.60 -1.14
N PHE A 33 4.12 -6.57 -0.99
CA PHE A 33 3.61 -5.23 -1.31
C PHE A 33 4.76 -4.32 -1.72
N LYS A 34 4.41 -3.35 -2.57
CA LYS A 34 5.33 -2.29 -2.91
C LYS A 34 5.08 -1.13 -1.95
N ASP A 35 6.16 -0.51 -1.48
CA ASP A 35 6.00 0.64 -0.60
C ASP A 35 6.10 1.95 -1.37
N VAL A 36 6.19 1.88 -2.68
CA VAL A 36 6.25 3.07 -3.54
C VAL A 36 5.05 3.04 -4.48
N ILE A 37 4.27 4.09 -4.46
CA ILE A 37 3.08 4.23 -5.31
C ILE A 37 3.21 5.51 -6.12
N THR A 38 2.39 5.60 -7.18
CA THR A 38 2.42 6.80 -8.00
C THR A 38 1.78 7.97 -7.28
N LEU A 39 2.10 9.16 -7.73
CA LEU A 39 1.48 10.37 -7.18
C LEU A 39 -0.03 10.33 -7.33
N LYS A 40 -0.50 9.83 -8.46
CA LYS A 40 -1.93 9.71 -8.70
C LYS A 40 -2.60 8.77 -7.71
N GLU A 41 -1.96 7.63 -7.44
CA GLU A 41 -2.48 6.68 -6.47
C GLU A 41 -2.50 7.28 -5.07
N GLN A 42 -1.44 7.96 -4.69
CA GLN A 42 -1.38 8.58 -3.38
C GLN A 42 -2.40 9.69 -3.23
N SER A 43 -2.59 10.48 -4.28
CA SER A 43 -3.57 11.55 -4.26
C SER A 43 -4.98 11.01 -4.02
N LYS A 44 -5.30 9.88 -4.62
CA LYS A 44 -6.61 9.25 -4.41
C LYS A 44 -6.80 8.84 -2.97
N LEU A 45 -5.75 8.25 -2.37
CA LEU A 45 -5.84 7.81 -0.97
C LEU A 45 -6.01 9.00 -0.03
N VAL A 46 -5.28 10.08 -0.28
CA VAL A 46 -5.40 11.28 0.53
C VAL A 46 -6.80 11.88 0.40
N GLU A 47 -7.32 11.90 -0.81
CA GLU A 47 -8.65 12.45 -1.04
C GLU A 47 -9.71 11.68 -0.26
N LEU A 48 -9.65 10.36 -0.28
CA LEU A 48 -10.60 9.55 0.46
C LEU A 48 -10.49 9.83 1.96
N ALA A 49 -9.29 9.95 2.46
CA ALA A 49 -9.07 10.22 3.88
C ALA A 49 -9.62 11.57 4.29
N THR A 50 -9.41 12.60 3.45
CA THR A 50 -9.88 13.93 3.78
C THR A 50 -11.40 14.05 3.68
N GLN A 51 -12.04 13.16 2.92
CA GLN A 51 -13.49 13.12 2.84
C GLN A 51 -14.10 12.31 3.98
N GLY A 52 -13.30 11.83 4.90
CA GLY A 52 -13.79 11.03 6.01
C GLY A 52 -14.07 9.59 5.64
N LYS A 53 -13.64 9.16 4.46
CA LYS A 53 -13.86 7.79 4.00
C LYS A 53 -12.67 6.93 4.38
N THR A 54 -12.41 6.85 5.67
CA THR A 54 -11.22 6.19 6.18
C THR A 54 -11.19 4.70 5.83
N VAL A 55 -12.33 4.03 5.96
CA VAL A 55 -12.39 2.60 5.66
C VAL A 55 -12.12 2.33 4.19
N GLU A 56 -12.71 3.15 3.32
CA GLU A 56 -12.45 3.01 1.90
C GLU A 56 -10.99 3.26 1.56
N ALA A 57 -10.38 4.24 2.24
CA ALA A 57 -8.96 4.53 2.02
C ALA A 57 -8.09 3.33 2.39
N LEU A 58 -8.43 2.62 3.47
CA LEU A 58 -7.71 1.44 3.87
C LEU A 58 -7.80 0.34 2.81
N VAL A 59 -9.02 0.11 2.32
CA VAL A 59 -9.22 -0.91 1.29
C VAL A 59 -8.48 -0.55 0.01
N GLU A 60 -8.54 0.71 -0.40
CA GLU A 60 -7.84 1.14 -1.60
C GLU A 60 -6.33 1.00 -1.44
N THR A 61 -5.82 1.28 -0.24
CA THR A 61 -4.40 1.11 0.02
C THR A 61 -3.98 -0.35 -0.18
N LEU A 62 -4.76 -1.26 0.35
CA LEU A 62 -4.46 -2.68 0.21
C LEU A 62 -4.46 -3.09 -1.26
N ILE A 63 -5.52 -2.72 -1.99
CA ILE A 63 -5.64 -3.10 -3.40
C ILE A 63 -4.50 -2.51 -4.22
N THR A 64 -4.13 -1.27 -3.93
CA THR A 64 -3.10 -0.58 -4.68
C THR A 64 -1.72 -1.19 -4.44
N LYS A 65 -1.43 -1.55 -3.20
CA LYS A 65 -0.06 -1.95 -2.82
C LYS A 65 0.18 -3.45 -2.85
N ALA A 66 -0.85 -4.27 -2.61
CA ALA A 66 -0.64 -5.71 -2.50
C ALA A 66 -0.20 -6.34 -3.82
N ARG A 67 0.75 -7.26 -3.70
CA ARG A 67 1.32 -7.93 -4.87
C ARG A 67 1.47 -9.41 -4.58
N ASN A 68 1.46 -10.21 -5.65
CA ASN A 68 1.87 -11.59 -5.57
C ASN A 68 3.39 -11.64 -5.48
N GLU A 69 3.91 -12.82 -5.22
CA GLU A 69 5.36 -12.96 -5.07
C GLU A 69 6.10 -12.51 -6.33
N ASP A 70 5.49 -12.68 -7.48
CA ASP A 70 6.12 -12.30 -8.75
C ASP A 70 5.94 -10.82 -9.09
N GLY A 71 5.33 -10.04 -8.21
CA GLY A 71 5.16 -8.61 -8.41
C GLY A 71 3.87 -8.19 -9.09
N THR A 72 3.06 -9.15 -9.53
CA THR A 72 1.80 -8.81 -10.17
C THR A 72 0.75 -8.42 -9.12
N ARG A 73 -0.28 -7.73 -9.54
CA ARG A 73 -1.34 -7.30 -8.64
C ARG A 73 -2.05 -8.50 -8.03
N MET A 74 -2.20 -8.47 -6.72
CA MET A 74 -2.90 -9.53 -6.02
C MET A 74 -4.41 -9.37 -6.10
N PHE A 75 -4.89 -8.13 -6.06
CA PHE A 75 -6.32 -7.84 -6.02
C PHE A 75 -6.73 -6.95 -7.17
N GLN A 76 -8.00 -7.09 -7.57
CA GLN A 76 -8.59 -6.26 -8.60
C GLN A 76 -9.44 -5.16 -7.96
N ILE A 77 -9.73 -4.12 -8.74
CA ILE A 77 -10.57 -3.03 -8.24
C ILE A 77 -11.94 -3.56 -7.83
N ALA A 78 -12.45 -4.55 -8.55
CA ALA A 78 -13.75 -5.14 -8.22
C ALA A 78 -13.77 -5.82 -6.87
N ASP A 79 -12.61 -6.21 -6.35
CA ASP A 79 -12.54 -6.87 -5.05
C ASP A 79 -12.86 -5.92 -3.90
N LYS A 80 -12.90 -4.63 -4.16
CA LYS A 80 -13.19 -3.64 -3.13
C LYS A 80 -14.51 -3.94 -2.42
N VAL A 81 -15.53 -4.37 -3.17
CA VAL A 81 -16.83 -4.66 -2.59
C VAL A 81 -16.73 -5.80 -1.57
N VAL A 82 -15.95 -6.81 -1.89
CA VAL A 82 -15.77 -7.94 -0.99
C VAL A 82 -15.04 -7.49 0.28
N PHE A 83 -13.98 -6.70 0.13
CA PHE A 83 -13.26 -6.19 1.30
C PHE A 83 -14.13 -5.33 2.18
N MET A 84 -15.02 -4.55 1.59
CA MET A 84 -15.88 -3.67 2.37
C MET A 84 -16.94 -4.43 3.14
N ASN A 85 -17.35 -5.61 2.68
CA ASN A 85 -18.51 -6.28 3.22
C ASN A 85 -18.25 -7.65 3.82
N GLU A 86 -17.16 -8.30 3.46
CA GLU A 86 -17.00 -9.72 3.81
C GLU A 86 -15.66 -10.06 4.45
N VAL A 87 -14.88 -9.06 4.82
CA VAL A 87 -13.55 -9.27 5.39
C VAL A 87 -13.50 -8.69 6.79
N ASP A 88 -12.81 -9.37 7.69
CA ASP A 88 -12.65 -8.91 9.06
C ASP A 88 -11.91 -7.58 9.07
N PRO A 89 -12.54 -6.50 9.55
CA PRO A 89 -11.90 -5.19 9.53
C PRO A 89 -10.65 -5.11 10.41
N GLN A 90 -10.58 -5.92 11.46
CA GLN A 90 -9.41 -5.89 12.33
C GLN A 90 -8.18 -6.39 11.60
N VAL A 91 -8.34 -7.45 10.81
CA VAL A 91 -7.23 -7.97 10.02
C VAL A 91 -6.81 -6.97 8.96
N LEU A 92 -7.78 -6.38 8.29
CA LEU A 92 -7.51 -5.38 7.25
C LEU A 92 -6.74 -4.19 7.82
N ILE A 93 -7.19 -3.68 8.97
CA ILE A 93 -6.53 -2.54 9.60
C ILE A 93 -5.10 -2.89 9.98
N ARG A 94 -4.89 -4.09 10.51
CA ARG A 94 -3.55 -4.51 10.90
C ARG A 94 -2.64 -4.60 9.68
N VAL A 95 -3.11 -5.23 8.60
CA VAL A 95 -2.29 -5.42 7.41
C VAL A 95 -1.91 -4.08 6.79
N VAL A 96 -2.89 -3.19 6.63
CA VAL A 96 -2.62 -1.88 6.05
C VAL A 96 -1.73 -1.06 6.98
N GLY A 97 -1.94 -1.20 8.28
CA GLY A 97 -1.09 -0.50 9.24
C GLY A 97 0.37 -0.93 9.13
N GLU A 98 0.61 -2.21 8.94
CA GLU A 98 1.97 -2.69 8.78
C GLU A 98 2.59 -2.20 7.48
N MET A 99 1.81 -2.13 6.41
CA MET A 99 2.29 -1.56 5.16
C MET A 99 2.73 -0.11 5.35
N ASN A 100 1.90 0.66 6.03
CA ASN A 100 2.18 2.08 6.24
C ASN A 100 3.35 2.30 7.18
N THR A 101 3.47 1.47 8.21
CA THR A 101 4.57 1.59 9.14
C THR A 101 5.91 1.36 8.44
N THR A 102 5.95 0.39 7.55
CA THR A 102 7.17 0.11 6.79
C THR A 102 7.51 1.26 5.86
N GLU A 103 6.49 1.92 5.34
CA GLU A 103 6.66 3.02 4.41
C GLU A 103 7.14 4.28 5.11
N LEU A 104 6.70 4.50 6.34
CA LEU A 104 7.05 5.72 7.07
C LEU A 104 8.49 5.64 7.57
N PRO A 105 9.31 6.62 7.24
CA PRO A 105 10.65 6.69 7.81
C PRO A 105 10.54 6.95 9.32
N LYS A 106 11.62 6.85 10.01
CA LYS A 106 11.66 6.85 11.47
C LYS A 106 11.20 8.15 12.07
N THR A 107 9.93 8.40 11.96
CA THR A 107 9.35 9.63 12.45
C THR A 107 9.46 9.75 13.95
N GLU A 108 9.33 8.63 14.63
CA GLU A 108 9.42 8.62 16.08
C GLU A 108 10.80 9.04 16.56
N ASP A 109 11.83 8.81 15.76
CA ASP A 109 13.17 9.26 16.14
C ASP A 109 13.25 10.78 16.18
N VAL A 110 12.55 11.43 15.27
CA VAL A 110 12.50 12.87 15.23
C VAL A 110 11.71 13.39 16.42
N GLU A 111 10.63 12.73 16.74
CA GLU A 111 9.76 13.17 17.83
C GLU A 111 10.40 13.07 19.19
N LYS A 112 11.30 12.14 19.33
CA LYS A 112 11.98 11.97 20.61
C LYS A 112 12.95 13.10 20.93
N ASN A 113 13.29 13.84 19.95
CA ASN A 113 14.18 14.97 20.10
C ASN A 113 13.42 16.24 20.38
#